data_dcbe1827dc59c79933825486f55794ac
#
_entry.id   dcbe1827dc59c79933825486f55794ac
#
_cell.length_a   1.000
_cell.length_b   1.000
_cell.length_c   1.000
_cell.angle_alpha   90.00
_cell.angle_beta   90.00
_cell.angle_gamma   90.00
#
_symmetry.space_group_name_H-M   'P 1'
#
loop_
_entity.id
_entity.type
_entity.pdbx_description
1 polymer ?
#
loop_
_entity_poly.entity_id
_entity_poly.type
_entity_poly.pdbx_seq_one_letter_code
_entity_poly.pdbx_strand_id
1 'polypeptide(L)'
;VYEGEWACDWTTALETETANIQTHYSYSYATQVVTLDDSGKLDTVYAAHDAGRIINPILFEGQLEGSIHMGLGYALTEDMAMEDGIPVHRKLGKMGLIRSSATPEIVVIGVEEPDENGPYGAKGVGEIGLVPTASAVANAFKSFSGERQYSLPLKSLSS
;
A
#
# COMPACT_ATOMS: atom_id res chain seq x y z
N VAL A 1 24.11 -11.49 -24.11
CA VAL A 1 23.95 -10.54 -22.99
C VAL A 1 23.21 -9.35 -23.58
N TYR A 2 22.14 -8.91 -22.94
CA TYR A 2 21.42 -7.69 -23.28
C TYR A 2 21.68 -6.67 -22.18
N GLU A 3 22.08 -5.48 -22.58
CA GLU A 3 22.29 -4.35 -21.67
C GLU A 3 21.19 -3.32 -21.94
N GLY A 4 20.67 -2.74 -20.88
CA GLY A 4 19.70 -1.67 -20.95
C GLY A 4 19.98 -0.64 -19.86
N GLU A 5 19.91 0.62 -20.22
CA GLU A 5 20.09 1.75 -19.32
C GLU A 5 18.86 2.67 -19.42
N TRP A 6 18.45 3.19 -18.28
CA TRP A 6 17.50 4.28 -18.20
C TRP A 6 18.03 5.35 -17.26
N ALA A 7 17.99 6.59 -17.69
CA ALA A 7 18.38 7.75 -16.89
C ALA A 7 17.32 8.85 -17.03
N CYS A 8 17.18 9.66 -16.00
CA CYS A 8 16.32 10.82 -15.98
C CYS A 8 17.19 12.08 -15.94
N ASP A 9 17.34 12.74 -17.06
CA ASP A 9 18.32 13.82 -17.27
C ASP A 9 18.11 15.06 -16.39
N TRP A 10 16.89 15.23 -15.86
CA TRP A 10 16.56 16.37 -15.00
C TRP A 10 16.71 16.07 -13.50
N THR A 11 17.09 14.87 -13.11
CA THR A 11 17.36 14.54 -11.71
C THR A 11 18.78 14.91 -11.29
N THR A 12 18.93 15.29 -10.03
CA THR A 12 20.23 15.53 -9.44
C THR A 12 20.95 14.21 -9.21
N ALA A 13 22.13 14.05 -9.78
CA ALA A 13 22.96 12.86 -9.56
C ALA A 13 23.34 12.73 -8.08
N LEU A 14 23.49 11.48 -7.61
CA LEU A 14 23.98 11.20 -6.26
C LEU A 14 25.34 11.87 -6.04
N GLU A 15 25.58 12.33 -4.82
CA GLU A 15 26.83 13.02 -4.41
C GLU A 15 27.04 14.41 -5.04
N THR A 16 26.04 14.97 -5.74
CA THR A 16 26.12 16.34 -6.23
C THR A 16 25.81 17.32 -5.11
N GLU A 17 26.78 18.20 -4.77
CA GLU A 17 26.55 19.29 -3.82
C GLU A 17 25.72 20.39 -4.48
N THR A 18 24.43 20.47 -4.12
CA THR A 18 23.50 21.51 -4.58
C THR A 18 22.44 21.82 -3.54
N ALA A 19 22.02 23.08 -3.48
CA ALA A 19 20.91 23.50 -2.63
C ALA A 19 19.52 23.08 -3.19
N ASN A 20 19.46 22.81 -4.50
CA ASN A 20 18.24 22.48 -5.22
C ASN A 20 18.33 21.02 -5.73
N ILE A 21 18.04 20.08 -4.84
CA ILE A 21 17.97 18.67 -5.21
C ILE A 21 16.69 18.42 -5.99
N GLN A 22 16.83 17.85 -7.19
CA GLN A 22 15.72 17.40 -8.02
C GLN A 22 15.68 15.87 -8.02
N THR A 23 14.55 15.29 -7.58
CA THR A 23 14.34 13.85 -7.56
C THR A 23 13.35 13.46 -8.65
N HIS A 24 13.49 12.24 -9.15
CA HIS A 24 12.45 11.66 -10.02
C HIS A 24 11.18 11.45 -9.22
N TYR A 25 10.05 11.79 -9.82
CA TYR A 25 8.72 11.47 -9.30
C TYR A 25 7.79 11.15 -10.46
N SER A 26 6.82 10.30 -10.19
CA SER A 26 5.69 10.08 -11.07
C SER A 26 4.40 10.09 -10.25
N TYR A 27 3.34 10.66 -10.80
CA TYR A 27 2.05 10.66 -10.16
C TYR A 27 1.30 9.38 -10.51
N SER A 28 0.82 8.70 -9.47
CA SER A 28 0.02 7.50 -9.58
C SER A 28 -1.29 7.70 -8.80
N TYR A 29 -2.36 7.14 -9.31
CA TYR A 29 -3.68 7.21 -8.70
C TYR A 29 -4.14 5.81 -8.30
N ALA A 30 -4.80 5.74 -7.15
CA ALA A 30 -5.30 4.48 -6.65
C ALA A 30 -6.68 4.66 -6.02
N THR A 31 -7.52 3.65 -6.21
CA THR A 31 -8.81 3.54 -5.53
C THR A 31 -8.93 2.14 -4.95
N GLN A 32 -9.24 2.05 -3.67
CA GLN A 32 -9.56 0.77 -3.03
C GLN A 32 -10.97 0.79 -2.45
N VAL A 33 -11.67 -0.32 -2.66
CA VAL A 33 -12.99 -0.59 -2.06
C VAL A 33 -12.88 -1.86 -1.24
N VAL A 34 -13.30 -1.78 0.02
CA VAL A 34 -13.32 -2.92 0.94
C VAL A 34 -14.76 -3.31 1.20
N THR A 35 -15.07 -4.59 1.02
CA THR A 35 -16.36 -5.17 1.39
C THR A 35 -16.24 -5.92 2.71
N LEU A 36 -17.35 -5.96 3.43
CA LEU A 36 -17.50 -6.71 4.67
C LEU A 36 -18.62 -7.73 4.50
N ASP A 37 -18.48 -8.85 5.16
CA ASP A 37 -19.55 -9.82 5.29
C ASP A 37 -20.65 -9.35 6.30
N ASP A 38 -21.72 -10.10 6.43
CA ASP A 38 -22.84 -9.77 7.33
C ASP A 38 -22.44 -9.71 8.81
N SER A 39 -21.29 -10.25 9.17
CA SER A 39 -20.72 -10.18 10.52
C SER A 39 -19.80 -8.97 10.75
N GLY A 40 -19.55 -8.18 9.72
CA GLY A 40 -18.62 -7.05 9.76
C GLY A 40 -17.15 -7.44 9.61
N LYS A 41 -16.84 -8.67 9.21
CA LYS A 41 -15.48 -9.12 8.89
C LYS A 41 -15.13 -8.75 7.45
N LEU A 42 -13.84 -8.50 7.19
CA LEU A 42 -13.33 -8.26 5.84
C LEU A 42 -13.63 -9.46 4.91
N ASP A 43 -14.24 -9.15 3.77
CA ASP A 43 -14.57 -10.11 2.72
C ASP A 43 -13.61 -9.97 1.53
N THR A 44 -13.65 -8.84 0.83
CA THR A 44 -12.82 -8.61 -0.36
C THR A 44 -12.26 -7.19 -0.38
N VAL A 45 -11.04 -7.05 -0.89
CA VAL A 45 -10.42 -5.75 -1.21
C VAL A 45 -10.30 -5.64 -2.74
N TYR A 46 -11.03 -4.74 -3.34
CA TYR A 46 -10.88 -4.36 -4.75
C TYR A 46 -9.90 -3.20 -4.83
N ALA A 47 -8.84 -3.35 -5.62
CA ALA A 47 -7.73 -2.41 -5.67
C ALA A 47 -7.37 -2.04 -7.10
N ALA A 48 -7.84 -0.87 -7.55
CA ALA A 48 -7.48 -0.30 -8.84
C ALA A 48 -6.29 0.64 -8.65
N HIS A 49 -5.17 0.34 -9.32
CA HIS A 49 -3.93 1.09 -9.20
C HIS A 49 -3.34 1.42 -10.58
N ASP A 50 -3.01 2.68 -10.75
CA ASP A 50 -2.23 3.16 -11.89
C ASP A 50 -0.74 2.89 -11.64
N ALA A 51 -0.16 2.07 -12.50
CA ALA A 51 1.27 1.71 -12.48
C ALA A 51 2.00 2.17 -13.75
N GLY A 52 1.40 3.09 -14.51
CA GLY A 52 1.85 3.34 -15.85
C GLY A 52 1.76 2.06 -16.68
N ARG A 53 2.73 1.81 -17.54
CA ARG A 53 2.78 0.53 -18.26
C ARG A 53 3.16 -0.61 -17.32
N ILE A 54 2.31 -1.63 -17.24
CA ILE A 54 2.57 -2.82 -16.45
C ILE A 54 3.52 -3.73 -17.21
N ILE A 55 4.79 -3.74 -16.82
CA ILE A 55 5.85 -4.49 -17.51
C ILE A 55 5.70 -6.00 -17.27
N ASN A 56 5.33 -6.40 -16.05
CA ASN A 56 5.12 -7.79 -15.69
C ASN A 56 3.86 -7.92 -14.82
N PRO A 57 2.74 -8.40 -15.39
CA PRO A 57 1.46 -8.50 -14.67
C PRO A 57 1.52 -9.35 -13.39
N ILE A 58 2.24 -10.48 -13.41
CA ILE A 58 2.34 -11.38 -12.26
C ILE A 58 3.09 -10.70 -11.09
N LEU A 59 4.21 -10.04 -11.41
CA LEU A 59 4.98 -9.31 -10.37
C LEU A 59 4.22 -8.09 -9.86
N PHE A 60 3.48 -7.40 -10.74
CA PHE A 60 2.62 -6.29 -10.37
C PHE A 60 1.53 -6.72 -9.38
N GLU A 61 0.80 -7.80 -9.71
CA GLU A 61 -0.25 -8.36 -8.85
C GLU A 61 0.31 -8.77 -7.49
N GLY A 62 1.39 -9.56 -7.46
CA GLY A 62 2.01 -9.99 -6.21
C GLY A 62 2.56 -8.82 -5.36
N GLN A 63 3.05 -7.74 -5.98
CA GLN A 63 3.48 -6.54 -5.28
C GLN A 63 2.31 -5.80 -4.63
N LEU A 64 1.19 -5.69 -5.33
CA LEU A 64 -0.01 -5.06 -4.77
C LEU A 64 -0.64 -5.90 -3.66
N GLU A 65 -0.78 -7.20 -3.85
CA GLU A 65 -1.27 -8.12 -2.80
C GLU A 65 -0.43 -8.01 -1.53
N GLY A 66 0.90 -8.02 -1.66
CA GLY A 66 1.82 -7.89 -0.53
C GLY A 66 1.71 -6.54 0.18
N SER A 67 1.61 -5.45 -0.55
CA SER A 67 1.48 -4.12 0.03
C SER A 67 0.10 -3.86 0.65
N ILE A 68 -0.97 -4.39 0.06
CA ILE A 68 -2.32 -4.36 0.65
C ILE A 68 -2.36 -5.19 1.93
N HIS A 69 -1.77 -6.39 1.92
CA HIS A 69 -1.64 -7.21 3.13
C HIS A 69 -0.95 -6.44 4.27
N MET A 70 0.15 -5.75 3.98
CA MET A 70 0.83 -4.87 4.93
C MET A 70 -0.10 -3.74 5.41
N GLY A 71 -0.83 -3.11 4.50
CA GLY A 71 -1.80 -2.05 4.82
C GLY A 71 -2.97 -2.52 5.69
N LEU A 72 -3.42 -3.78 5.53
CA LEU A 72 -4.42 -4.40 6.40
C LEU A 72 -3.87 -4.61 7.81
N GLY A 73 -2.62 -5.07 7.95
CA GLY A 73 -1.94 -5.18 9.24
C GLY A 73 -1.87 -3.84 9.96
N TYR A 74 -1.41 -2.80 9.26
CA TYR A 74 -1.35 -1.43 9.78
C TYR A 74 -2.73 -0.89 10.18
N ALA A 75 -3.77 -1.21 9.41
CA ALA A 75 -5.12 -0.76 9.70
C ALA A 75 -5.75 -1.42 10.92
N LEU A 76 -5.48 -2.70 11.16
CA LEU A 76 -6.29 -3.55 12.03
C LEU A 76 -5.58 -4.10 13.26
N THR A 77 -4.30 -4.42 13.17
CA THR A 77 -3.65 -5.29 14.16
C THR A 77 -2.28 -4.84 14.63
N GLU A 78 -1.55 -4.09 13.79
CA GLU A 78 -0.18 -3.70 14.11
C GLU A 78 -0.15 -2.54 15.10
N ASP A 79 0.55 -2.76 16.21
CA ASP A 79 0.82 -1.73 17.22
C ASP A 79 2.25 -1.88 17.72
N MET A 80 3.06 -0.85 17.50
CA MET A 80 4.39 -0.75 18.08
C MET A 80 4.34 0.11 19.35
N ALA A 81 3.78 -0.46 20.41
CA ALA A 81 3.72 0.19 21.71
C ALA A 81 5.11 0.58 22.22
N MET A 82 5.24 1.80 22.73
CA MET A 82 6.49 2.37 23.22
C MET A 82 6.33 2.76 24.69
N GLU A 83 7.35 2.43 25.51
CA GLU A 83 7.50 2.90 26.89
C GLU A 83 8.85 3.61 27.01
N ASP A 84 8.85 4.85 27.45
CA ASP A 84 10.04 5.70 27.60
C ASP A 84 10.94 5.74 26.34
N GLY A 85 10.33 5.73 25.15
CA GLY A 85 11.05 5.72 23.87
C GLY A 85 11.62 4.35 23.46
N ILE A 86 11.29 3.28 24.19
CA ILE A 86 11.77 1.93 23.92
C ILE A 86 10.58 1.06 23.50
N PRO A 87 10.69 0.28 22.37
CA PRO A 87 9.63 -0.66 21.98
C PRO A 87 9.37 -1.70 23.08
N VAL A 88 8.11 -1.84 23.49
CA VAL A 88 7.67 -2.85 24.47
C VAL A 88 7.91 -4.26 23.93
N HIS A 89 7.74 -4.45 22.63
CA HIS A 89 8.00 -5.70 21.96
C HIS A 89 9.19 -5.60 21.01
N ARG A 90 10.15 -6.52 21.18
CA ARG A 90 11.36 -6.60 20.32
C ARG A 90 11.28 -7.70 19.27
N LYS A 91 10.15 -8.40 19.18
CA LYS A 91 9.92 -9.48 18.21
C LYS A 91 8.72 -9.11 17.35
N LEU A 92 8.91 -9.09 16.03
CA LEU A 92 7.87 -8.76 15.04
C LEU A 92 6.57 -9.54 15.27
N GLY A 93 6.65 -10.84 15.56
CA GLY A 93 5.47 -11.67 15.80
C GLY A 93 4.63 -11.27 17.04
N LYS A 94 5.10 -10.30 17.85
CA LYS A 94 4.34 -9.73 18.98
C LYS A 94 3.78 -8.34 18.69
N MET A 95 4.09 -7.78 17.51
CA MET A 95 3.64 -6.45 17.11
C MET A 95 2.31 -6.47 16.34
N GLY A 96 1.63 -7.61 16.30
CA GLY A 96 0.32 -7.72 15.67
C GLY A 96 0.34 -7.94 14.16
N LEU A 97 1.45 -8.41 13.58
CA LEU A 97 1.51 -8.72 12.14
C LEU A 97 0.37 -9.67 11.74
N ILE A 98 -0.39 -9.28 10.75
CA ILE A 98 -1.48 -10.09 10.21
C ILE A 98 -0.93 -11.37 9.55
N ARG A 99 -1.62 -12.48 9.74
CA ARG A 99 -1.24 -13.75 9.11
C ARG A 99 -1.85 -13.85 7.72
N SER A 100 -1.18 -14.54 6.80
CA SER A 100 -1.71 -14.78 5.45
C SER A 100 -3.10 -15.45 5.45
N SER A 101 -3.36 -16.34 6.42
CA SER A 101 -4.66 -16.98 6.58
C SER A 101 -5.80 -16.04 7.03
N ALA A 102 -5.47 -14.82 7.44
CA ALA A 102 -6.44 -13.80 7.83
C ALA A 102 -6.59 -12.70 6.77
N THR A 103 -5.85 -12.80 5.66
CA THR A 103 -5.97 -11.89 4.52
C THR A 103 -7.27 -12.20 3.77
N PRO A 104 -8.12 -11.20 3.50
CA PRO A 104 -9.30 -11.38 2.65
C PRO A 104 -8.89 -11.63 1.20
N GLU A 105 -9.86 -11.91 0.34
CA GLU A 105 -9.61 -11.90 -1.10
C GLU A 105 -9.15 -10.51 -1.54
N ILE A 106 -8.14 -10.46 -2.42
CA ILE A 106 -7.64 -9.22 -3.00
C ILE A 106 -7.80 -9.31 -4.51
N VAL A 107 -8.58 -8.39 -5.08
CA VAL A 107 -8.81 -8.28 -6.52
C VAL A 107 -8.02 -7.09 -7.05
N VAL A 108 -6.92 -7.36 -7.73
CA VAL A 108 -6.06 -6.33 -8.31
C VAL A 108 -6.54 -5.94 -9.69
N ILE A 109 -6.70 -4.62 -9.91
CA ILE A 109 -7.09 -4.04 -11.18
C ILE A 109 -5.98 -3.09 -11.63
N GLY A 110 -5.23 -3.49 -12.65
CA GLY A 110 -4.19 -2.64 -13.24
C GLY A 110 -4.79 -1.55 -14.12
N VAL A 111 -4.36 -0.31 -13.86
CA VAL A 111 -4.66 0.84 -14.71
C VAL A 111 -3.35 1.29 -15.35
N GLU A 112 -3.34 1.47 -16.66
CA GLU A 112 -2.16 1.87 -17.42
C GLU A 112 -2.33 3.29 -17.94
N GLU A 113 -1.77 4.26 -17.21
CA GLU A 113 -1.58 5.64 -17.66
C GLU A 113 -0.08 5.90 -17.75
N PRO A 114 0.53 5.82 -18.95
CA PRO A 114 1.97 5.87 -19.11
C PRO A 114 2.59 7.16 -18.58
N ASP A 115 3.75 7.03 -17.92
CA ASP A 115 4.59 8.17 -17.51
C ASP A 115 5.52 8.54 -18.67
N GLU A 116 5.52 9.80 -19.06
CA GLU A 116 6.36 10.32 -20.16
C GLU A 116 7.86 10.16 -19.85
N ASN A 117 8.24 10.23 -18.57
CA ASN A 117 9.63 10.14 -18.11
C ASN A 117 9.98 8.75 -17.55
N GLY A 118 9.01 7.84 -17.45
CA GLY A 118 9.23 6.50 -16.95
C GLY A 118 9.77 5.53 -18.01
N PRO A 119 10.63 4.57 -17.64
CA PRO A 119 11.15 3.60 -18.59
C PRO A 119 9.99 2.81 -19.23
N TYR A 120 9.86 2.91 -20.55
CA TYR A 120 8.74 2.33 -21.31
C TYR A 120 7.34 2.82 -20.86
N GLY A 121 7.24 3.94 -20.16
CA GLY A 121 6.00 4.47 -19.60
C GLY A 121 5.62 3.86 -18.24
N ALA A 122 6.49 3.07 -17.62
CA ALA A 122 6.24 2.46 -16.31
C ALA A 122 6.38 3.49 -15.18
N LYS A 123 5.62 3.27 -14.11
CA LYS A 123 5.69 3.99 -12.83
C LYS A 123 6.21 3.06 -11.72
N GLY A 124 6.64 3.64 -10.62
CA GLY A 124 7.03 2.87 -9.44
C GLY A 124 5.84 2.16 -8.79
N VAL A 125 6.03 0.92 -8.36
CA VAL A 125 4.98 0.08 -7.76
C VAL A 125 5.39 -0.42 -6.37
N GLY A 126 6.37 0.22 -5.72
CA GLY A 126 6.90 -0.26 -4.44
C GLY A 126 5.85 -0.34 -3.34
N GLU A 127 5.27 0.79 -2.98
CA GLU A 127 4.36 0.91 -1.83
C GLU A 127 2.99 1.51 -2.18
N ILE A 128 2.66 1.65 -3.46
CA ILE A 128 1.40 2.28 -3.89
C ILE A 128 0.17 1.53 -3.37
N GLY A 129 0.26 0.21 -3.21
CA GLY A 129 -0.84 -0.62 -2.70
C GLY A 129 -1.20 -0.35 -1.25
N LEU A 130 -0.22 0.02 -0.41
CA LEU A 130 -0.41 0.29 1.01
C LEU A 130 -1.22 1.57 1.27
N VAL A 131 -0.97 2.62 0.50
CA VAL A 131 -1.40 3.99 0.81
C VAL A 131 -2.90 4.15 1.07
N PRO A 132 -3.82 3.66 0.22
CA PRO A 132 -5.26 3.83 0.45
C PRO A 132 -5.89 2.79 1.37
N THR A 133 -5.17 1.73 1.77
CA THR A 133 -5.77 0.55 2.42
C THR A 133 -6.41 0.88 3.77
N ALA A 134 -5.71 1.56 4.67
CA ALA A 134 -6.24 1.87 5.99
C ALA A 134 -7.49 2.75 5.94
N SER A 135 -7.52 3.73 5.05
CA SER A 135 -8.69 4.59 4.86
C SER A 135 -9.86 3.88 4.19
N ALA A 136 -9.59 2.94 3.28
CA ALA A 136 -10.63 2.10 2.67
C ALA A 136 -11.29 1.19 3.71
N VAL A 137 -10.50 0.54 4.57
CA VAL A 137 -11.01 -0.27 5.68
C VAL A 137 -11.84 0.59 6.66
N ALA A 138 -11.34 1.76 7.05
CA ALA A 138 -12.04 2.67 7.94
C ALA A 138 -13.37 3.16 7.35
N ASN A 139 -13.44 3.36 6.04
CA ASN A 139 -14.68 3.71 5.35
C ASN A 139 -15.67 2.55 5.31
N ALA A 140 -15.21 1.32 5.06
CA ALA A 140 -16.05 0.12 5.12
C ALA A 140 -16.65 -0.06 6.52
N PHE A 141 -15.83 0.06 7.57
CA PHE A 141 -16.28 -0.03 8.96
C PHE A 141 -17.32 1.05 9.30
N LYS A 142 -17.08 2.28 8.87
CA LYS A 142 -18.04 3.36 9.05
C LYS A 142 -19.36 3.11 8.31
N SER A 143 -19.30 2.56 7.11
CA SER A 143 -20.51 2.25 6.32
C SER A 143 -21.33 1.14 6.97
N PHE A 144 -20.68 0.16 7.60
CA PHE A 144 -21.31 -0.95 8.29
C PHE A 144 -21.93 -0.54 9.65
N SER A 145 -21.12 0.12 10.50
CA SER A 145 -21.54 0.43 11.89
C SER A 145 -22.23 1.79 12.04
N GLY A 146 -22.10 2.67 11.06
CA GLY A 146 -22.52 4.08 11.19
C GLY A 146 -21.52 4.97 11.93
N GLU A 147 -20.54 4.38 12.64
CA GLU A 147 -19.59 5.11 13.48
C GLU A 147 -18.22 5.23 12.80
N ARG A 148 -17.61 6.43 12.88
CA ARG A 148 -16.28 6.67 12.36
C ARG A 148 -15.22 6.52 13.44
N GLN A 149 -14.19 5.73 13.14
CA GLN A 149 -12.99 5.61 13.97
C GLN A 149 -11.90 6.56 13.47
N TYR A 150 -11.14 7.15 14.39
CA TYR A 150 -10.11 8.17 14.10
C TYR A 150 -8.71 7.78 14.60
N SER A 151 -8.54 6.55 15.05
CA SER A 151 -7.27 6.02 15.52
C SER A 151 -6.98 4.65 14.92
N LEU A 152 -5.70 4.34 14.73
CA LEU A 152 -5.23 3.04 14.32
C LEU A 152 -4.50 2.36 15.49
N PRO A 153 -4.52 1.04 15.53
CA PRO A 153 -5.35 0.14 14.73
C PRO A 153 -6.86 0.33 14.97
N LEU A 154 -7.65 0.09 13.93
CA LEU A 154 -9.13 0.19 14.03
C LEU A 154 -9.65 -0.90 14.96
N LYS A 155 -10.64 -0.54 15.79
CA LYS A 155 -11.29 -1.51 16.66
C LYS A 155 -12.19 -2.43 15.84
N SER A 156 -12.15 -3.72 16.14
CA SER A 156 -13.06 -4.71 15.55
C SER A 156 -14.52 -4.29 15.67
N LEU A 157 -15.31 -4.58 14.64
CA LEU A 157 -16.76 -4.37 14.64
C LEU A 157 -17.53 -5.49 15.35
N SER A 158 -16.85 -6.59 15.71
CA SER A 158 -17.47 -7.65 16.48
C SER A 158 -17.79 -7.17 17.89
N SER A 159 -19.06 -7.14 18.19
CA SER A 159 -19.61 -7.02 19.55
C SER A 159 -19.22 -8.20 20.43
#